data_b59d8cdad9b1a9ebb2296a3848dc753f
#
_entry.id   b59d8cdad9b1a9ebb2296a3848dc753f
#
_cell.length_a   1.000
_cell.length_b   1.000
_cell.length_c   1.000
_cell.angle_alpha   90.00
_cell.angle_beta   90.00
_cell.angle_gamma   90.00
#
_symmetry.space_group_name_H-M   'P 1'
#
loop_
_entity.id
_entity.type
_entity.pdbx_description
1 polymer ?
#
loop_
_entity_poly.entity_id
_entity_poly.type
_entity_poly.pdbx_seq_one_letter_code
_entity_poly.pdbx_strand_id
1 'polypeptide(L)'
;MSRLKGSFIVKLNVSASIKKETKIKLPLLVIKSGIFPDARHYAKNITAVNLYAVLLYGTRDGRIPSRNVLEFLNKYVEDNKNNFVGMYLKNRDDIMNAGTIIGTDINNKHKSLIYGFKSPGNAPSTIKQKGFNDPLIDTGTLVKSIAFSINGKGRYGRG
;
A
#
# COMPACT_ATOMS: atom_id res chain seq x y z
N MET A 1 -16.39 8.65 -15.65
CA MET A 1 -14.98 8.71 -15.24
C MET A 1 -14.75 7.77 -14.07
N SER A 2 -14.07 6.63 -14.28
CA SER A 2 -13.69 5.71 -13.18
C SER A 2 -12.69 6.43 -12.28
N ARG A 3 -13.02 6.58 -11.00
CA ARG A 3 -12.10 7.12 -9.99
C ARG A 3 -10.91 6.17 -9.87
N LEU A 4 -9.74 6.58 -10.30
CA LEU A 4 -8.50 5.88 -10.07
C LEU A 4 -8.29 5.75 -8.55
N LYS A 5 -8.23 4.51 -8.06
CA LYS A 5 -8.06 4.23 -6.63
C LYS A 5 -6.57 4.07 -6.33
N GLY A 6 -5.97 5.03 -5.66
CA GLY A 6 -4.58 4.96 -5.17
C GLY A 6 -4.41 4.12 -3.88
N SER A 7 -5.30 3.15 -3.63
CA SER A 7 -5.22 2.27 -2.47
C SER A 7 -5.32 0.80 -2.85
N PHE A 8 -4.49 -0.01 -2.21
CA PHE A 8 -4.47 -1.47 -2.32
C PHE A 8 -5.27 -2.10 -1.17
N ILE A 9 -6.07 -3.12 -1.46
CA ILE A 9 -6.91 -3.81 -0.47
C ILE A 9 -6.46 -5.25 -0.35
N VAL A 10 -5.97 -5.65 0.81
CA VAL A 10 -5.75 -7.05 1.19
C VAL A 10 -6.94 -7.53 2.01
N LYS A 11 -7.63 -8.53 1.50
CA LYS A 11 -8.69 -9.22 2.24
C LYS A 11 -8.18 -10.61 2.64
N LEU A 12 -7.97 -10.83 3.92
CA LEU A 12 -7.63 -12.14 4.46
C LEU A 12 -8.92 -12.83 4.93
N ASN A 13 -9.43 -13.74 4.10
CA ASN A 13 -10.46 -14.70 4.49
C ASN A 13 -9.76 -15.97 4.94
N VAL A 14 -9.68 -16.19 6.24
CA VAL A 14 -9.09 -17.42 6.80
C VAL A 14 -10.20 -18.34 7.27
N SER A 15 -10.37 -19.46 6.57
CA SER A 15 -11.18 -20.59 7.05
C SER A 15 -10.22 -21.68 7.51
N ALA A 16 -10.09 -21.87 8.80
CA ALA A 16 -9.30 -22.97 9.36
C ALA A 16 -10.19 -24.20 9.52
N SER A 17 -9.91 -25.28 8.77
CA SER A 17 -10.44 -26.62 9.05
C SER A 17 -9.49 -27.32 10.00
N ILE A 18 -9.82 -27.34 11.28
CA ILE A 18 -9.17 -28.22 12.25
C ILE A 18 -9.81 -29.60 12.12
N LYS A 19 -8.98 -30.66 12.03
CA LYS A 19 -9.43 -32.04 11.89
C LYS A 19 -10.60 -32.35 12.82
N LYS A 20 -11.73 -32.75 12.22
CA LYS A 20 -12.98 -33.22 12.83
C LYS A 20 -13.62 -32.30 13.88
N GLU A 21 -14.75 -31.70 13.50
CA GLU A 21 -15.93 -31.32 14.25
C GLU A 21 -16.17 -29.85 14.65
N THR A 22 -15.25 -28.92 14.54
CA THR A 22 -15.60 -27.51 14.76
C THR A 22 -15.05 -26.59 13.68
N LYS A 23 -15.92 -26.12 12.78
CA LYS A 23 -15.60 -25.00 11.87
C LYS A 23 -15.53 -23.72 12.71
N ILE A 24 -14.33 -23.36 13.14
CA ILE A 24 -14.12 -22.03 13.76
C ILE A 24 -14.23 -20.98 12.66
N LYS A 25 -15.30 -20.22 12.68
CA LYS A 25 -15.48 -19.06 11.79
C LYS A 25 -14.72 -17.87 12.38
N LEU A 26 -13.53 -17.63 11.86
CA LEU A 26 -12.74 -16.46 12.28
C LEU A 26 -13.37 -15.16 11.73
N PRO A 27 -13.28 -14.05 12.45
CA PRO A 27 -13.74 -12.74 11.98
C PRO A 27 -12.97 -12.33 10.69
N LEU A 28 -13.64 -11.62 9.79
CA LEU A 28 -12.99 -11.09 8.59
C LEU A 28 -12.00 -9.98 8.96
N LEU A 29 -10.75 -10.15 8.58
CA LEU A 29 -9.72 -9.13 8.66
C LEU A 29 -9.49 -8.50 7.29
N VAL A 30 -9.73 -7.20 7.17
CA VAL A 30 -9.51 -6.41 5.97
C VAL A 30 -8.47 -5.33 6.24
N ILE A 31 -7.33 -5.41 5.56
CA ILE A 31 -6.29 -4.39 5.62
C ILE A 31 -6.29 -3.63 4.29
N LYS A 32 -6.35 -2.30 4.34
CA LYS A 32 -6.16 -1.43 3.19
C LYS A 32 -4.87 -0.66 3.38
N SER A 33 -3.92 -0.77 2.46
CA SER A 33 -2.68 0.01 2.47
C SER A 33 -2.65 0.95 1.25
N GLY A 34 -2.16 2.17 1.44
CA GLY A 34 -2.08 3.16 0.38
C GLY A 34 -2.17 4.60 0.89
N ILE A 35 -2.47 5.51 -0.02
CA ILE A 35 -2.73 6.91 0.31
C ILE A 35 -4.25 7.12 0.40
N PHE A 36 -4.69 7.63 1.53
CA PHE A 36 -6.11 7.87 1.80
C PHE A 36 -6.49 9.31 1.47
N PRO A 37 -7.80 9.60 1.21
CA PRO A 37 -8.27 10.94 0.83
C PRO A 37 -7.97 12.05 1.85
N ASP A 38 -7.82 11.67 3.13
CA ASP A 38 -7.44 12.54 4.24
C ASP A 38 -5.92 12.82 4.34
N ALA A 39 -5.14 12.34 3.38
CA ALA A 39 -3.71 12.63 3.32
C ALA A 39 -3.45 14.09 2.95
N ARG A 40 -2.31 14.63 3.45
CA ARG A 40 -1.87 15.99 3.14
C ARG A 40 -1.79 16.19 1.62
N HIS A 41 -2.23 17.35 1.12
CA HIS A 41 -2.04 17.72 -0.27
C HIS A 41 -0.55 17.81 -0.61
N TYR A 42 -0.18 17.34 -1.79
CA TYR A 42 1.18 17.46 -2.29
C TYR A 42 1.49 18.90 -2.71
N ALA A 43 0.54 19.54 -3.41
CA ALA A 43 0.61 20.92 -3.84
C ALA A 43 -0.80 21.53 -3.84
N LYS A 44 -0.89 22.85 -4.04
CA LYS A 44 -2.15 23.62 -3.98
C LYS A 44 -3.30 22.98 -4.78
N ASN A 45 -2.99 22.39 -5.93
CA ASN A 45 -3.99 21.88 -6.88
C ASN A 45 -3.95 20.36 -7.08
N ILE A 46 -3.12 19.62 -6.33
CA ILE A 46 -3.02 18.16 -6.48
C ILE A 46 -3.00 17.48 -5.11
N THR A 47 -3.93 16.56 -4.91
CA THR A 47 -3.93 15.71 -3.71
C THR A 47 -2.85 14.63 -3.81
N ALA A 48 -2.35 14.16 -2.67
CA ALA A 48 -1.40 13.04 -2.65
C ALA A 48 -1.98 11.78 -3.31
N VAL A 49 -3.29 11.54 -3.18
CA VAL A 49 -4.00 10.42 -3.84
C VAL A 49 -3.94 10.53 -5.35
N ASN A 50 -4.26 11.73 -5.89
CA ASN A 50 -4.26 11.94 -7.35
C ASN A 50 -2.84 11.87 -7.91
N LEU A 51 -1.86 12.47 -7.23
CA LEU A 51 -0.46 12.34 -7.61
C LEU A 51 -0.03 10.88 -7.65
N TYR A 52 -0.35 10.13 -6.59
CA TYR A 52 0.01 8.71 -6.53
C TYR A 52 -0.64 7.90 -7.65
N ALA A 53 -1.92 8.14 -7.95
CA ALA A 53 -2.59 7.47 -9.05
C ALA A 53 -1.93 7.77 -10.41
N VAL A 54 -1.54 9.04 -10.66
CA VAL A 54 -0.80 9.41 -11.88
C VAL A 54 0.56 8.70 -11.96
N LEU A 55 1.28 8.63 -10.84
CA LEU A 55 2.58 7.93 -10.81
C LEU A 55 2.45 6.43 -11.01
N LEU A 56 1.41 5.80 -10.46
CA LEU A 56 1.16 4.36 -10.63
C LEU A 56 0.81 3.99 -12.08
N TYR A 57 -0.08 4.75 -12.68
CA TYR A 57 -0.67 4.40 -13.99
C TYR A 57 -0.08 5.16 -15.17
N GLY A 58 0.70 6.20 -14.89
CA GLY A 58 1.21 7.11 -15.91
C GLY A 58 0.14 8.06 -16.45
N THR A 59 0.53 8.88 -17.42
CA THR A 59 -0.39 9.76 -18.15
C THR A 59 -0.71 9.18 -19.51
N ARG A 60 -1.93 9.48 -20.04
CA ARG A 60 -2.38 8.98 -21.32
C ARG A 60 -1.49 9.40 -22.50
N ASP A 61 -0.84 10.56 -22.39
CA ASP A 61 0.09 11.09 -23.40
C ASP A 61 1.52 10.54 -23.27
N GLY A 62 1.75 9.65 -22.31
CA GLY A 62 3.05 9.01 -22.09
C GLY A 62 4.13 9.91 -21.45
N ARG A 63 3.81 11.18 -21.12
CA ARG A 63 4.79 12.11 -20.51
C ARG A 63 5.25 11.65 -19.14
N ILE A 64 4.35 11.02 -18.38
CA ILE A 64 4.70 10.37 -17.11
C ILE A 64 4.52 8.86 -17.32
N PRO A 65 5.59 8.07 -17.31
CA PRO A 65 5.48 6.62 -17.46
C PRO A 65 4.83 5.99 -16.22
N SER A 66 4.16 4.85 -16.42
CA SER A 66 3.63 4.05 -15.31
C SER A 66 4.76 3.53 -14.42
N ARG A 67 4.55 3.61 -13.09
CA ARG A 67 5.47 3.15 -12.04
C ARG A 67 4.68 2.35 -11.01
N ASN A 68 4.11 1.23 -11.45
CA ASN A 68 3.13 0.49 -10.68
C ASN A 68 3.78 -0.39 -9.59
N VAL A 69 4.17 0.24 -8.48
CA VAL A 69 4.71 -0.48 -7.30
C VAL A 69 3.69 -1.41 -6.65
N LEU A 70 2.39 -1.23 -6.92
CA LEU A 70 1.35 -2.08 -6.34
C LEU A 70 1.37 -3.51 -6.90
N GLU A 71 1.89 -3.73 -8.10
CA GLU A 71 2.11 -5.08 -8.63
C GLU A 71 3.14 -5.85 -7.80
N PHE A 72 4.24 -5.19 -7.44
CA PHE A 72 5.26 -5.78 -6.56
C PHE A 72 4.74 -5.99 -5.14
N LEU A 73 3.91 -5.07 -4.64
CA LEU A 73 3.28 -5.23 -3.33
C LEU A 73 2.29 -6.41 -3.34
N ASN A 74 1.51 -6.56 -4.40
CA ASN A 74 0.60 -7.69 -4.56
C ASN A 74 1.36 -9.02 -4.57
N LYS A 75 2.43 -9.09 -5.36
CA LYS A 75 3.30 -10.28 -5.37
C LYS A 75 3.85 -10.58 -3.97
N TYR A 76 4.34 -9.58 -3.25
CA TYR A 76 4.82 -9.76 -1.88
C TYR A 76 3.75 -10.33 -0.95
N VAL A 77 2.52 -9.83 -1.04
CA VAL A 77 1.40 -10.33 -0.22
C VAL A 77 1.07 -11.78 -0.57
N GLU A 78 1.03 -12.14 -1.84
CA GLU A 78 0.77 -13.52 -2.27
C GLU A 78 1.90 -14.46 -1.83
N ASP A 79 3.16 -14.07 -2.01
CA ASP A 79 4.33 -14.86 -1.61
C ASP A 79 4.38 -15.09 -0.07
N ASN A 80 3.85 -14.15 0.73
CA ASN A 80 3.83 -14.21 2.19
C ASN A 80 2.47 -14.61 2.79
N LYS A 81 1.52 -15.02 1.97
CA LYS A 81 0.15 -15.34 2.37
C LYS A 81 0.06 -16.28 3.57
N ASN A 82 0.79 -17.39 3.53
CA ASN A 82 0.77 -18.39 4.60
C ASN A 82 1.33 -17.83 5.91
N ASN A 83 2.33 -16.94 5.84
CA ASN A 83 2.89 -16.27 6.99
C ASN A 83 1.86 -15.31 7.61
N PHE A 84 1.15 -14.54 6.81
CA PHE A 84 0.08 -13.66 7.28
C PHE A 84 -1.08 -14.45 7.90
N VAL A 85 -1.45 -15.58 7.32
CA VAL A 85 -2.43 -16.50 7.94
C VAL A 85 -1.94 -16.99 9.29
N GLY A 86 -0.67 -17.39 9.41
CA GLY A 86 -0.06 -17.78 10.68
C GLY A 86 -0.09 -16.68 11.75
N MET A 87 0.27 -15.45 11.36
CA MET A 87 0.19 -14.28 12.24
C MET A 87 -1.24 -14.01 12.72
N TYR A 88 -2.22 -14.12 11.81
CA TYR A 88 -3.62 -13.95 12.17
C TYR A 88 -4.10 -15.03 13.14
N LEU A 89 -3.81 -16.30 12.87
CA LEU A 89 -4.22 -17.41 13.75
C LEU A 89 -3.59 -17.31 15.14
N LYS A 90 -2.33 -16.87 15.22
CA LYS A 90 -1.64 -16.66 16.50
C LYS A 90 -2.26 -15.56 17.34
N ASN A 91 -2.85 -14.55 16.70
CA ASN A 91 -3.46 -13.37 17.34
C ASN A 91 -4.98 -13.32 17.15
N ARG A 92 -5.63 -14.47 16.95
CA ARG A 92 -7.06 -14.56 16.59
C ARG A 92 -8.02 -13.95 17.62
N ASP A 93 -7.61 -13.90 18.87
CA ASP A 93 -8.42 -13.37 19.97
C ASP A 93 -8.39 -11.83 20.03
N ASP A 94 -7.43 -11.20 19.34
CA ASP A 94 -7.34 -9.75 19.16
C ASP A 94 -7.11 -9.41 17.67
N ILE A 95 -8.20 -9.22 16.96
CA ILE A 95 -8.19 -8.90 15.52
C ILE A 95 -7.50 -7.56 15.22
N MET A 96 -7.53 -6.61 16.17
CA MET A 96 -6.86 -5.32 15.98
C MET A 96 -5.35 -5.47 16.08
N ASN A 97 -4.86 -6.28 17.02
CA ASN A 97 -3.44 -6.61 17.14
C ASN A 97 -2.96 -7.39 15.92
N ALA A 98 -3.69 -8.44 15.50
CA ALA A 98 -3.39 -9.17 14.27
C ALA A 98 -3.31 -8.23 13.06
N GLY A 99 -4.29 -7.36 12.90
CA GLY A 99 -4.35 -6.38 11.82
C GLY A 99 -3.20 -5.36 11.89
N THR A 100 -2.78 -4.96 13.08
CA THR A 100 -1.64 -4.04 13.28
C THR A 100 -0.33 -4.68 12.86
N ILE A 101 -0.07 -5.91 13.28
CA ILE A 101 1.15 -6.64 12.93
C ILE A 101 1.25 -6.81 11.41
N ILE A 102 0.21 -7.37 10.79
CA ILE A 102 0.19 -7.64 9.35
C ILE A 102 0.18 -6.33 8.54
N GLY A 103 -0.61 -5.35 8.97
CA GLY A 103 -0.71 -4.05 8.32
C GLY A 103 0.59 -3.26 8.36
N THR A 104 1.33 -3.33 9.46
CA THR A 104 2.66 -2.70 9.60
C THR A 104 3.66 -3.34 8.63
N ASP A 105 3.68 -4.66 8.52
CA ASP A 105 4.55 -5.37 7.58
C ASP A 105 4.27 -4.96 6.13
N ILE A 106 3.00 -5.04 5.69
CA ILE A 106 2.57 -4.63 4.35
C ILE A 106 2.89 -3.15 4.09
N ASN A 107 2.66 -2.27 5.06
CA ASN A 107 2.91 -0.83 4.94
C ASN A 107 4.40 -0.51 4.81
N ASN A 108 5.25 -1.18 5.58
CA ASN A 108 6.71 -1.05 5.51
C ASN A 108 7.23 -1.55 4.15
N LYS A 109 6.71 -2.67 3.67
CA LYS A 109 7.04 -3.17 2.33
C LYS A 109 6.61 -2.18 1.25
N HIS A 110 5.42 -1.60 1.36
CA HIS A 110 4.92 -0.60 0.42
C HIS A 110 5.86 0.62 0.35
N LYS A 111 6.23 1.18 1.49
CA LYS A 111 7.20 2.29 1.57
C LYS A 111 8.56 1.89 0.98
N SER A 112 9.06 0.71 1.31
CA SER A 112 10.33 0.17 0.78
C SER A 112 10.32 0.06 -0.75
N LEU A 113 9.21 -0.40 -1.35
CA LEU A 113 9.08 -0.49 -2.80
C LEU A 113 9.14 0.89 -3.47
N ILE A 114 8.60 1.94 -2.84
CA ILE A 114 8.69 3.32 -3.36
C ILE A 114 10.12 3.83 -3.27
N TYR A 115 10.81 3.63 -2.15
CA TYR A 115 12.21 4.02 -2.00
C TYR A 115 13.15 3.27 -2.97
N GLY A 116 12.89 2.00 -3.18
CA GLY A 116 13.67 1.15 -4.07
C GLY A 116 13.35 1.28 -5.56
N PHE A 117 12.32 2.04 -5.93
CA PHE A 117 11.88 2.11 -7.32
C PHE A 117 12.83 2.95 -8.18
N LYS A 118 13.39 2.37 -9.26
CA LYS A 118 14.39 3.03 -10.10
C LYS A 118 14.01 3.12 -11.58
N SER A 119 13.17 2.23 -12.08
CA SER A 119 12.84 2.17 -13.52
C SER A 119 11.33 1.97 -13.75
N PRO A 120 10.70 2.77 -14.62
CA PRO A 120 11.31 3.85 -15.40
C PRO A 120 11.72 5.04 -14.54
N GLY A 121 12.90 5.63 -14.86
CA GLY A 121 13.45 6.79 -14.15
C GLY A 121 12.71 8.10 -14.41
N ASN A 122 13.25 9.19 -13.86
CA ASN A 122 12.77 10.54 -14.15
C ASN A 122 13.28 11.04 -15.51
N ALA A 123 12.55 11.96 -16.12
CA ALA A 123 13.03 12.71 -17.28
C ALA A 123 14.28 13.54 -16.91
N PRO A 124 15.21 13.80 -17.86
CA PRO A 124 16.43 14.57 -17.58
C PRO A 124 16.15 15.96 -16.96
N SER A 125 15.09 16.64 -17.41
CA SER A 125 14.66 17.92 -16.84
C SER A 125 14.26 17.81 -15.38
N THR A 126 13.56 16.73 -15.01
CA THR A 126 13.15 16.45 -13.62
C THR A 126 14.37 16.14 -12.75
N ILE A 127 15.34 15.35 -13.29
CA ILE A 127 16.60 15.06 -12.57
C ILE A 127 17.37 16.35 -12.31
N LYS A 128 17.47 17.22 -13.33
CA LYS A 128 18.14 18.53 -13.19
C LYS A 128 17.49 19.39 -12.11
N GLN A 129 16.16 19.40 -12.04
CA GLN A 129 15.42 20.18 -11.05
C GLN A 129 15.55 19.61 -9.63
N LYS A 130 15.50 18.29 -9.47
CA LYS A 130 15.53 17.60 -8.18
C LYS A 130 16.94 17.38 -7.64
N GLY A 131 17.92 17.27 -8.51
CA GLY A 131 19.32 16.91 -8.17
C GLY A 131 19.54 15.39 -8.01
N PHE A 132 18.50 14.55 -8.18
CA PHE A 132 18.59 13.10 -8.02
C PHE A 132 17.55 12.37 -8.88
N ASN A 133 17.77 11.06 -9.12
CA ASN A 133 16.91 10.23 -9.95
C ASN A 133 16.15 9.16 -9.15
N ASP A 134 15.33 9.59 -8.18
CA ASP A 134 14.37 8.71 -7.50
C ASP A 134 12.95 9.03 -7.99
N PRO A 135 12.36 8.19 -8.86
CA PRO A 135 11.15 8.54 -9.62
C PRO A 135 9.92 8.82 -8.76
N LEU A 136 9.79 8.14 -7.62
CA LEU A 136 8.66 8.26 -6.72
C LEU A 136 8.96 9.12 -5.48
N ILE A 137 10.17 9.64 -5.38
CA ILE A 137 10.62 10.51 -4.30
C ILE A 137 10.87 11.92 -4.84
N ASP A 138 10.31 12.91 -4.14
CA ASP A 138 10.63 14.32 -4.28
C ASP A 138 10.90 14.88 -2.88
N THR A 139 9.88 15.38 -2.20
CA THR A 139 9.99 15.88 -0.81
C THR A 139 9.79 14.78 0.26
N GLY A 140 9.55 13.55 -0.16
CA GLY A 140 9.16 12.46 0.72
C GLY A 140 7.68 12.48 1.15
N THR A 141 6.92 13.49 0.78
CA THR A 141 5.49 13.66 1.15
C THR A 141 4.66 12.44 0.74
N LEU A 142 4.93 11.87 -0.45
CA LEU A 142 4.21 10.70 -0.93
C LEU A 142 4.37 9.51 0.01
N VAL A 143 5.61 9.15 0.36
CA VAL A 143 5.91 8.02 1.26
C VAL A 143 5.36 8.25 2.66
N LYS A 144 5.49 9.47 3.18
CA LYS A 144 4.93 9.86 4.48
C LYS A 144 3.40 9.79 4.51
N SER A 145 2.75 9.92 3.36
CA SER A 145 1.28 9.83 3.23
C SER A 145 0.77 8.39 3.19
N ILE A 146 1.64 7.40 2.97
CA ILE A 146 1.23 6.00 2.96
C ILE A 146 0.88 5.56 4.38
N ALA A 147 -0.30 4.96 4.47
CA ALA A 147 -0.86 4.46 5.71
C ALA A 147 -1.60 3.14 5.47
N PHE A 148 -2.04 2.49 6.52
CA PHE A 148 -2.98 1.38 6.42
C PHE A 148 -4.18 1.58 7.35
N SER A 149 -5.27 0.89 7.07
CA SER A 149 -6.45 0.83 7.92
C SER A 149 -6.84 -0.63 8.14
N ILE A 150 -7.46 -0.91 9.29
CA ILE A 150 -7.95 -2.22 9.69
C ILE A 150 -9.47 -2.17 9.74
N ASN A 151 -10.14 -3.03 8.96
CA ASN A 151 -11.60 -3.08 8.86
C ASN A 151 -12.22 -1.69 8.60
N GLY A 152 -11.55 -0.85 7.81
CA GLY A 152 -11.98 0.51 7.48
C GLY A 152 -11.71 1.57 8.55
N LYS A 153 -11.18 1.17 9.71
CA LYS A 153 -10.90 2.07 10.84
C LYS A 153 -9.41 2.44 10.90
N GLY A 154 -9.13 3.62 11.46
CA GLY A 154 -7.77 4.13 11.70
C GLY A 154 -7.00 4.53 10.44
N ARG A 155 -5.84 5.13 10.67
CA ARG A 155 -4.83 5.47 9.65
C ARG A 155 -3.47 5.27 10.31
N TYR A 156 -3.00 4.04 10.29
CA TYR A 156 -1.78 3.61 10.97
C TYR A 156 -0.57 3.72 10.03
N GLY A 157 0.62 3.90 10.59
CA GLY A 157 1.88 3.86 9.85
C GLY A 157 2.15 5.08 8.96
N ARG A 158 1.34 6.16 9.06
CA ARG A 158 1.65 7.46 8.47
C ARG A 158 2.81 8.09 9.26
N GLY A 159 3.84 8.59 8.58
CA GLY A 159 5.00 9.16 9.25
C GLY A 159 5.78 10.12 8.39
#